data_1c7cbef4a0c7ab454a84c883934bccbd
#
_entry.id   1c7cbef4a0c7ab454a84c883934bccbd
#
_cell.length_a   1.000
_cell.length_b   1.000
_cell.length_c   1.000
_cell.angle_alpha   90.00
_cell.angle_beta   90.00
_cell.angle_gamma   90.00
#
_symmetry.space_group_name_H-M   'P 1'
#
loop_
_entity.id
_entity.type
_entity.pdbx_description
1 polymer ?
#
loop_
_entity_poly.entity_id
_entity_poly.type
_entity_poly.pdbx_seq_one_letter_code
_entity_poly.pdbx_strand_id
1 'polypeptide(L)'
;MDSTRQQKISRLIQQELGDIFLREMKPTLGNSLITVTSVRITPDLSIARVHVSIMPIGSIPAYRNHPEEPATKQGIIDAILTHSSDIRRRLGNRVGKQLRIIPQLDYYLDDSLDYVEHIEQLLKS
;
A
#
# COMPACT_ATOMS: atom_id res chain seq x y z
N MET A 1 -3.16 -1.45 23.16
CA MET A 1 -2.00 -0.61 22.80
C MET A 1 -0.91 -1.47 22.18
N ASP A 2 -0.33 -0.98 21.10
CA ASP A 2 0.80 -1.68 20.50
C ASP A 2 2.06 -1.48 21.35
N SER A 3 2.85 -2.54 21.50
CA SER A 3 4.14 -2.44 22.19
C SER A 3 5.11 -1.59 21.37
N THR A 4 6.19 -1.14 22.00
CA THR A 4 7.25 -0.41 21.31
C THR A 4 7.82 -1.22 20.16
N ARG A 5 8.00 -2.52 20.35
CA ARG A 5 8.49 -3.42 19.31
C ARG A 5 7.52 -3.50 18.13
N GLN A 6 6.21 -3.63 18.41
CA GLN A 6 5.20 -3.62 17.35
C GLN A 6 5.24 -2.34 16.56
N GLN A 7 5.37 -1.19 17.21
CA GLN A 7 5.43 0.11 16.54
C GLN A 7 6.65 0.23 15.65
N LYS A 8 7.80 -0.21 16.12
CA LYS A 8 9.04 -0.17 15.33
C LYS A 8 8.95 -1.06 14.09
N ILE A 9 8.44 -2.26 14.26
CA ILE A 9 8.28 -3.20 13.15
C ILE A 9 7.25 -2.68 12.15
N SER A 10 6.14 -2.13 12.64
CA SER A 10 5.10 -1.55 11.77
C SER A 10 5.66 -0.41 10.91
N ARG A 11 6.46 0.47 11.50
CA ARG A 11 7.10 1.57 10.77
C ARG A 11 8.10 1.06 9.74
N LEU A 12 8.90 0.06 10.11
CA LEU A 12 9.86 -0.54 9.20
C LEU A 12 9.16 -1.14 7.99
N ILE A 13 8.11 -1.93 8.21
CA ILE A 13 7.33 -2.54 7.13
C ILE A 13 6.68 -1.46 6.28
N GLN A 14 6.08 -0.44 6.89
CA GLN A 14 5.45 0.67 6.16
C GLN A 14 6.44 1.35 5.22
N GLN A 15 7.61 1.67 5.72
CA GLN A 15 8.63 2.36 4.95
C GLN A 15 9.14 1.50 3.80
N GLU A 16 9.45 0.25 4.07
CA GLU A 16 10.00 -0.65 3.06
C GLU A 16 8.97 -1.05 2.01
N LEU A 17 7.73 -1.32 2.42
CA LEU A 17 6.66 -1.61 1.46
C LEU A 17 6.36 -0.41 0.57
N GLY A 18 6.33 0.79 1.15
CA GLY A 18 6.13 2.01 0.37
C GLY A 18 7.17 2.14 -0.73
N ASP A 19 8.42 1.87 -0.40
CA ASP A 19 9.51 1.93 -1.38
C ASP A 19 9.40 0.80 -2.42
N ILE A 20 9.00 -0.39 -2.01
CA ILE A 20 8.79 -1.51 -2.94
C ILE A 20 7.71 -1.15 -3.98
N PHE A 21 6.58 -0.62 -3.54
CA PHE A 21 5.52 -0.22 -4.46
C PHE A 21 5.97 0.90 -5.39
N LEU A 22 6.73 1.84 -4.88
CA LEU A 22 7.19 2.98 -5.66
C LEU A 22 8.24 2.60 -6.70
N ARG A 23 9.18 1.73 -6.34
CA ARG A 23 10.37 1.46 -7.16
C ARG A 23 10.35 0.11 -7.89
N GLU A 24 9.80 -0.93 -7.25
CA GLU A 24 9.94 -2.29 -7.77
C GLU A 24 8.66 -2.82 -8.41
N MET A 25 7.49 -2.37 -7.99
CA MET A 25 6.23 -2.93 -8.44
C MET A 25 5.52 -2.11 -9.52
N LYS A 26 6.09 -1.00 -9.95
CA LYS A 26 5.48 -0.19 -11.02
C LYS A 26 5.21 -0.98 -12.30
N PRO A 27 6.17 -1.75 -12.81
CA PRO A 27 5.91 -2.51 -14.04
C PRO A 27 4.82 -3.56 -13.90
N THR A 28 4.62 -4.07 -12.69
CA THR A 28 3.66 -5.14 -12.41
C THR A 28 2.27 -4.61 -12.10
N LEU A 29 2.20 -3.50 -11.36
CA LEU A 29 0.94 -2.92 -10.87
C LEU A 29 0.45 -1.75 -11.71
N GLY A 30 1.17 -1.41 -12.78
CA GLY A 30 0.83 -0.30 -13.64
C GLY A 30 1.23 1.04 -13.06
N ASN A 31 0.81 2.11 -13.74
CA ASN A 31 1.21 3.47 -13.40
C ASN A 31 0.30 4.10 -12.35
N SER A 32 -0.06 3.34 -11.34
CA SER A 32 -0.88 3.86 -10.24
C SER A 32 0.00 4.32 -9.10
N LEU A 33 -0.44 5.36 -8.40
CA LEU A 33 0.24 5.81 -7.19
C LEU A 33 -0.32 5.04 -6.00
N ILE A 34 0.51 4.21 -5.38
CA ILE A 34 0.13 3.39 -4.23
C ILE A 34 0.91 3.90 -3.03
N THR A 35 0.20 4.34 -2.01
CA THR A 35 0.78 4.84 -0.77
C THR A 35 0.40 3.91 0.37
N VAL A 36 1.39 3.44 1.13
CA VAL A 36 1.14 2.69 2.36
C VAL A 36 0.88 3.70 3.47
N THR A 37 -0.39 3.85 3.84
CA THR A 37 -0.80 4.87 4.80
C THR A 37 -0.57 4.46 6.24
N SER A 38 -0.71 3.16 6.55
CA SER A 38 -0.41 2.65 7.88
C SER A 38 -0.19 1.15 7.83
N VAL A 39 0.56 0.65 8.80
CA VAL A 39 0.75 -0.77 9.02
C VAL A 39 0.55 -1.05 10.50
N ARG A 40 -0.24 -2.07 10.81
CA ARG A 40 -0.43 -2.58 12.17
C ARG A 40 -0.06 -4.05 12.21
N ILE A 41 0.83 -4.39 13.11
CA ILE A 41 1.24 -5.78 13.29
C ILE A 41 0.60 -6.36 14.54
N THR A 42 0.21 -7.65 14.47
CA THR A 42 -0.37 -8.34 15.62
C THR A 42 0.69 -8.55 16.71
N PRO A 43 0.27 -8.72 18.00
CA PRO A 43 1.22 -8.89 19.10
C PRO A 43 2.18 -10.06 18.93
N ASP A 44 1.74 -11.15 18.28
CA ASP A 44 2.58 -12.31 17.99
C ASP A 44 3.44 -12.13 16.72
N LEU A 45 3.34 -10.96 16.07
CA LEU A 45 4.10 -10.60 14.86
C LEU A 45 3.81 -11.49 13.65
N SER A 46 2.67 -12.18 13.65
CA SER A 46 2.33 -13.11 12.56
C SER A 46 1.59 -12.46 11.39
N ILE A 47 0.86 -11.38 11.64
CA ILE A 47 0.06 -10.70 10.61
C ILE A 47 0.32 -9.20 10.66
N ALA A 48 0.62 -8.65 9.49
CA ALA A 48 0.71 -7.19 9.31
C ALA A 48 -0.50 -6.73 8.50
N ARG A 49 -1.28 -5.83 9.06
CA ARG A 49 -2.42 -5.22 8.38
C ARG A 49 -1.95 -3.96 7.69
N VAL A 50 -1.95 -4.00 6.37
CA VAL A 50 -1.38 -2.94 5.53
C VAL A 50 -2.52 -2.14 4.91
N HIS A 51 -2.61 -0.88 5.28
CA HIS A 51 -3.59 0.04 4.69
C HIS A 51 -2.93 0.80 3.55
N VAL A 52 -3.54 0.76 2.37
CA VAL A 52 -3.01 1.42 1.18
C VAL A 52 -4.02 2.39 0.61
N SER A 53 -3.53 3.54 0.18
CA SER A 53 -4.28 4.50 -0.61
C SER A 53 -3.84 4.36 -2.07
N ILE A 54 -4.79 4.26 -2.97
CA ILE A 54 -4.52 4.01 -4.38
C ILE A 54 -5.10 5.15 -5.21
N MET A 55 -4.25 5.77 -6.03
CA MET A 55 -4.68 6.77 -6.99
C MET A 55 -4.38 6.23 -8.38
N PRO A 56 -5.39 5.75 -9.12
CA PRO A 56 -5.17 5.31 -10.50
C PRO A 56 -4.71 6.47 -11.37
N ILE A 57 -3.80 6.21 -12.29
CA ILE A 57 -3.21 7.27 -13.10
C ILE A 57 -4.25 8.06 -13.90
N GLY A 58 -5.33 7.41 -14.33
CA GLY A 58 -6.42 8.06 -15.05
C GLY A 58 -7.19 9.07 -14.21
N SER A 59 -7.04 9.06 -12.88
CA SER A 59 -7.63 10.07 -11.98
C SER A 59 -6.81 11.35 -11.94
N ILE A 60 -5.58 11.33 -12.45
CA ILE A 60 -4.69 12.48 -12.48
C ILE A 60 -4.97 13.24 -13.77
N PRO A 61 -5.36 14.55 -13.71
CA PRO A 61 -5.74 15.29 -14.92
C PRO A 61 -4.67 15.28 -16.03
N ALA A 62 -3.38 15.27 -15.67
CA ALA A 62 -2.28 15.25 -16.63
C ALA A 62 -2.23 13.97 -17.47
N TYR A 63 -2.88 12.90 -17.02
CA TYR A 63 -2.83 11.59 -17.68
C TYR A 63 -4.18 11.12 -18.19
N ARG A 64 -5.19 11.99 -18.20
CA ARG A 64 -6.56 11.61 -18.63
C ARG A 64 -6.63 11.05 -20.04
N ASN A 65 -5.77 11.54 -20.94
CA ASN A 65 -5.75 11.10 -22.32
C ASN A 65 -4.69 10.03 -22.60
N HIS A 66 -4.16 9.40 -21.53
CA HIS A 66 -3.20 8.34 -21.67
C HIS A 66 -3.87 7.13 -22.35
N PRO A 67 -3.20 6.49 -23.34
CA PRO A 67 -3.83 5.38 -24.07
C PRO A 67 -4.07 4.14 -23.21
N GLU A 68 -3.39 4.00 -22.09
CA GLU A 68 -3.65 2.90 -21.17
C GLU A 68 -4.91 3.18 -20.38
N GLU A 69 -5.79 2.20 -20.31
CA GLU A 69 -6.99 2.34 -19.49
C GLU A 69 -6.62 2.54 -18.03
N PRO A 70 -7.26 3.51 -17.35
CA PRO A 70 -6.99 3.69 -15.93
C PRO A 70 -7.44 2.46 -15.16
N ALA A 71 -6.52 1.83 -14.46
CA ALA A 71 -6.87 0.73 -13.58
C ALA A 71 -7.78 1.24 -12.46
N THR A 72 -8.79 0.45 -12.12
CA THR A 72 -9.65 0.78 -11.00
C THR A 72 -8.93 0.48 -9.68
N LYS A 73 -9.37 1.11 -8.60
CA LYS A 73 -8.82 0.83 -7.27
C LYS A 73 -8.95 -0.66 -6.94
N GLN A 74 -10.10 -1.25 -7.23
CA GLN A 74 -10.33 -2.67 -6.98
C GLN A 74 -9.40 -3.54 -7.83
N GLY A 75 -9.20 -3.20 -9.08
CA GLY A 75 -8.30 -3.94 -9.96
C GLY A 75 -6.86 -3.90 -9.46
N ILE A 76 -6.43 -2.76 -8.91
CA ILE A 76 -5.09 -2.63 -8.34
C ILE A 76 -4.95 -3.46 -7.07
N ILE A 77 -5.96 -3.45 -6.19
CA ILE A 77 -5.96 -4.31 -5.00
C ILE A 77 -5.88 -5.78 -5.41
N ASP A 78 -6.65 -6.19 -6.42
CA ASP A 78 -6.62 -7.57 -6.92
C ASP A 78 -5.23 -7.92 -7.46
N ALA A 79 -4.56 -7.00 -8.15
CA ALA A 79 -3.21 -7.20 -8.63
C ALA A 79 -2.21 -7.32 -7.48
N ILE A 80 -2.35 -6.50 -6.42
CA ILE A 80 -1.52 -6.61 -5.23
C ILE A 80 -1.69 -7.99 -4.59
N LEU A 81 -2.93 -8.46 -4.46
CA LEU A 81 -3.21 -9.78 -3.89
C LEU A 81 -2.63 -10.90 -4.76
N THR A 82 -2.74 -10.78 -6.07
CA THR A 82 -2.17 -11.76 -7.00
C THR A 82 -0.65 -11.86 -6.86
N HIS A 83 0.01 -10.73 -6.61
CA HIS A 83 1.47 -10.67 -6.48
C HIS A 83 1.94 -10.63 -5.03
N SER A 84 1.08 -10.98 -4.07
CA SER A 84 1.39 -10.85 -2.65
C SER A 84 2.61 -11.68 -2.22
N SER A 85 2.78 -12.87 -2.79
CA SER A 85 3.96 -13.70 -2.49
C SER A 85 5.25 -13.05 -2.93
N ASP A 86 5.26 -12.43 -4.11
CA ASP A 86 6.43 -11.71 -4.63
C ASP A 86 6.72 -10.47 -3.79
N ILE A 87 5.70 -9.73 -3.42
CA ILE A 87 5.85 -8.54 -2.57
C ILE A 87 6.44 -8.95 -1.22
N ARG A 88 5.92 -10.02 -0.61
CA ARG A 88 6.41 -10.53 0.66
C ARG A 88 7.87 -10.97 0.55
N ARG A 89 8.24 -11.61 -0.55
CA ARG A 89 9.62 -12.03 -0.80
C ARG A 89 10.55 -10.82 -0.90
N ARG A 90 10.14 -9.78 -1.62
CA ARG A 90 10.92 -8.55 -1.74
C ARG A 90 11.07 -7.86 -0.39
N LEU A 91 10.01 -7.82 0.40
CA LEU A 91 10.07 -7.29 1.77
C LEU A 91 11.06 -8.11 2.61
N GLY A 92 11.00 -9.43 2.52
CA GLY A 92 11.91 -10.30 3.25
C GLY A 92 13.37 -10.05 2.90
N ASN A 93 13.67 -9.78 1.64
CA ASN A 93 15.03 -9.44 1.22
C ASN A 93 15.54 -8.14 1.84
N ARG A 94 14.63 -7.20 2.11
CA ARG A 94 14.98 -5.90 2.70
C ARG A 94 15.10 -5.95 4.22
N VAL A 95 14.22 -6.69 4.89
CA VAL A 95 14.10 -6.65 6.37
C VAL A 95 14.50 -7.96 7.04
N GLY A 96 14.96 -8.95 6.28
CA GLY A 96 15.28 -10.28 6.81
C GLY A 96 16.33 -10.29 7.90
N LYS A 97 17.18 -9.27 7.97
CA LYS A 97 18.17 -9.13 9.04
C LYS A 97 17.57 -8.59 10.33
N GLN A 98 16.48 -7.83 10.23
CA GLN A 98 15.80 -7.24 11.39
C GLN A 98 14.63 -8.10 11.88
N LEU A 99 14.02 -8.88 11.00
CA LEU A 99 12.86 -9.71 11.33
C LEU A 99 13.18 -11.17 11.10
N ARG A 100 12.98 -11.97 12.13
CA ARG A 100 13.20 -13.42 12.07
C ARG A 100 12.23 -14.10 11.12
N ILE A 101 10.96 -13.68 11.19
CA ILE A 101 9.87 -14.21 10.37
C ILE A 101 9.18 -13.03 9.74
N ILE A 102 8.94 -13.10 8.43
CA ILE A 102 8.20 -12.06 7.74
C ILE A 102 6.71 -12.33 7.95
N PRO A 103 5.95 -11.37 8.51
CA PRO A 103 4.52 -11.60 8.76
C PRO A 103 3.75 -11.78 7.46
N GLN A 104 2.58 -12.40 7.58
CA GLN A 104 1.60 -12.41 6.50
C GLN A 104 1.10 -10.97 6.30
N LEU A 105 1.00 -10.54 5.04
CA LEU A 105 0.55 -9.20 4.71
C LEU A 105 -0.92 -9.25 4.28
N ASP A 106 -1.78 -8.57 5.05
CA ASP A 106 -3.19 -8.39 4.71
C ASP A 106 -3.38 -6.93 4.26
N TYR A 107 -4.01 -6.73 3.11
CA TYR A 107 -4.14 -5.42 2.50
C TYR A 107 -5.56 -4.89 2.63
N TYR A 108 -5.67 -3.62 3.00
CA TYR A 108 -6.94 -2.91 3.15
C TYR A 108 -6.86 -1.59 2.40
N LEU A 109 -7.91 -1.28 1.64
CA LEU A 109 -8.00 0.01 0.95
C LEU A 109 -8.33 1.10 1.96
N ASP A 110 -7.52 2.15 1.97
CA ASP A 110 -7.74 3.32 2.82
C ASP A 110 -8.30 4.45 1.98
N ASP A 111 -9.59 4.74 2.15
CA ASP A 111 -10.31 5.77 1.41
C ASP A 111 -10.40 7.10 2.16
N SER A 112 -9.65 7.25 3.27
CA SER A 112 -9.75 8.46 4.09
C SER A 112 -9.42 9.73 3.32
N LEU A 113 -8.48 9.68 2.38
CA LEU A 113 -8.13 10.83 1.55
C LEU A 113 -9.27 11.21 0.60
N ASP A 114 -9.92 10.22 0.01
CA ASP A 114 -11.07 10.46 -0.86
C ASP A 114 -12.23 11.09 -0.07
N TYR A 115 -12.41 10.64 1.16
CA TYR A 115 -13.44 11.19 2.04
C TYR A 115 -13.19 12.66 2.36
N VAL A 116 -11.95 13.03 2.64
CA VAL A 116 -11.57 14.43 2.90
C VAL A 116 -11.83 15.30 1.67
N GLU A 117 -11.43 14.85 0.48
CA GLU A 117 -11.70 15.58 -0.77
C GLU A 117 -13.20 15.79 -0.98
N HIS A 118 -13.99 14.77 -0.74
CA HIS A 118 -15.44 14.85 -0.89
C HIS A 118 -16.05 15.89 0.04
N ILE A 119 -15.61 15.94 1.29
CA ILE A 119 -16.04 16.94 2.26
C ILE A 119 -15.65 18.34 1.80
N GLU A 120 -14.43 18.53 1.31
CA GLU A 120 -14.00 19.84 0.81
C GLU A 120 -14.85 20.31 -0.35
N GLN A 121 -15.20 19.43 -1.27
CA GLN A 121 -16.07 19.76 -2.38
C GLN A 121 -17.46 20.18 -1.91
N LEU A 122 -18.01 19.49 -0.93
CA LEU A 122 -19.31 19.84 -0.35
C LEU A 122 -19.28 21.20 0.34
N LEU A 123 -18.18 21.53 1.00
CA LEU A 123 -18.02 22.82 1.67
C LEU A 123 -17.85 23.97 0.69
N LYS A 124 -17.32 23.72 -0.49
CA LYS A 124 -17.10 24.73 -1.52
C LYS A 124 -18.34 24.98 -2.38
N SER A 125 -19.27 24.10 -2.36
CA SER A 125 -20.54 24.26 -3.09
C SER A 125 -21.62 24.97 -2.23
#